data_d24fa0cb2a9569b042c8c1e1b94109b7
#
_entry.id   d24fa0cb2a9569b042c8c1e1b94109b7
#
_cell.length_a   1.000
_cell.length_b   1.000
_cell.length_c   1.000
_cell.angle_alpha   90.00
_cell.angle_beta   90.00
_cell.angle_gamma   90.00
#
_symmetry.space_group_name_H-M   'P 1'
#
loop_
_entity.id
_entity.type
_entity.pdbx_description
1 polymer ?
#
loop_
_entity_poly.entity_id
_entity_poly.type
_entity_poly.pdbx_seq_one_letter_code
_entity_poly.pdbx_strand_id
1 'polypeptide(L)'
;MVTLNVDGQFGNATAKRLQEYFDTAGKDGVISHQYKQTFNQNIYAAQFDSSLTGSNVVKALQRFLGIGQDGLFGQGTIKALQKHLGTTQDGTISPVSDSVRELQRRLNANKL
;
A
#
# COMPACT_ATOMS: atom_id res chain seq x y z
N MET A 1 16.58 3.82 9.05
CA MET A 1 15.22 3.26 8.84
C MET A 1 14.29 3.84 9.90
N VAL A 2 13.15 4.38 9.47
CA VAL A 2 12.20 5.04 10.37
C VAL A 2 11.21 4.01 10.89
N THR A 3 10.97 4.02 12.21
CA THR A 3 9.92 3.21 12.81
C THR A 3 8.56 3.89 12.59
N LEU A 4 7.60 3.14 12.06
CA LEU A 4 6.26 3.65 11.81
C LEU A 4 5.41 3.63 13.08
N ASN A 5 4.55 4.64 13.22
CA ASN A 5 3.44 4.56 14.16
C ASN A 5 2.43 3.54 13.65
N VAL A 6 2.00 2.62 14.51
CA VAL A 6 1.00 1.62 14.16
C VAL A 6 -0.38 2.23 14.42
N ASP A 7 -0.75 3.18 13.56
CA ASP A 7 -1.98 3.97 13.71
C ASP A 7 -3.09 3.54 12.73
N GLY A 8 -2.80 2.63 11.82
CA GLY A 8 -3.78 2.16 10.84
C GLY A 8 -4.04 3.13 9.70
N GLN A 9 -3.28 4.21 9.60
CA GLN A 9 -3.43 5.20 8.55
C GLN A 9 -2.36 5.00 7.48
N PHE A 10 -2.78 4.85 6.23
CA PHE A 10 -1.87 4.66 5.11
C PHE A 10 -1.39 6.02 4.61
N GLY A 11 -0.50 6.63 5.38
CA GLY A 11 0.06 7.93 5.06
C GLY A 11 1.41 7.84 4.34
N ASN A 12 2.03 9.01 4.14
CA ASN A 12 3.29 9.10 3.40
C ASN A 12 4.43 8.32 4.08
N ALA A 13 4.47 8.28 5.40
CA ALA A 13 5.51 7.53 6.12
C ALA A 13 5.39 6.03 5.85
N THR A 14 4.18 5.49 5.85
CA THR A 14 3.93 4.07 5.54
C THR A 14 4.32 3.76 4.10
N ALA A 15 3.92 4.62 3.16
CA ALA A 15 4.28 4.45 1.75
C ALA A 15 5.78 4.51 1.53
N LYS A 16 6.47 5.45 2.17
CA LYS A 16 7.93 5.59 2.06
C LYS A 16 8.63 4.34 2.60
N ARG A 17 8.17 3.83 3.74
CA ARG A 17 8.75 2.62 4.32
C ARG A 17 8.53 1.41 3.40
N LEU A 18 7.38 1.34 2.76
CA LEU A 18 7.09 0.28 1.78
C LEU A 18 8.03 0.40 0.57
N GLN A 19 8.27 1.62 0.09
CA GLN A 19 9.23 1.87 -0.99
C GLN A 19 10.64 1.46 -0.60
N GLU A 20 11.04 1.73 0.63
CA GLU A 20 12.34 1.29 1.16
C GLU A 20 12.43 -0.23 1.26
N TYR A 21 11.35 -0.88 1.71
CA TYR A 21 11.31 -2.32 1.86
C TYR A 21 11.53 -3.03 0.50
N PHE A 22 10.87 -2.53 -0.55
CA PHE A 22 11.01 -3.09 -1.89
C PHE A 22 12.13 -2.44 -2.70
N ASP A 23 12.81 -1.45 -2.14
CA ASP A 23 13.92 -0.73 -2.79
C ASP A 23 13.52 -0.20 -4.16
N THR A 24 12.35 0.42 -4.25
CA THR A 24 11.88 1.01 -5.50
C THR A 24 12.53 2.36 -5.77
N ALA A 25 12.58 2.76 -7.04
CA ALA A 25 13.07 4.08 -7.42
C ALA A 25 12.12 5.16 -6.88
N GLY A 26 12.68 6.28 -6.40
CA GLY A 26 11.89 7.41 -5.95
C GLY A 26 11.18 7.14 -4.61
N LYS A 27 11.93 7.04 -3.53
CA LYS A 27 11.39 6.81 -2.19
C LYS A 27 10.87 8.11 -1.59
N ASP A 28 9.82 8.65 -2.19
CA ASP A 28 9.24 9.96 -1.84
C ASP A 28 8.02 9.88 -0.91
N GLY A 29 7.55 8.67 -0.59
CA GLY A 29 6.37 8.48 0.24
C GLY A 29 5.06 8.74 -0.49
N VAL A 30 5.08 8.84 -1.81
CA VAL A 30 3.89 9.07 -2.63
C VAL A 30 3.62 7.84 -3.50
N ILE A 31 2.38 7.36 -3.45
CA ILE A 31 1.91 6.30 -4.36
C ILE A 31 1.28 7.01 -5.55
N SER A 32 2.05 7.20 -6.62
CA SER A 32 1.67 8.05 -7.74
C SER A 32 0.69 7.37 -8.70
N HIS A 33 0.00 8.17 -9.49
CA HIS A 33 -0.81 7.74 -10.62
C HIS A 33 -1.85 6.68 -10.26
N GLN A 34 -2.60 6.94 -9.19
CA GLN A 34 -3.67 6.06 -8.74
C GLN A 34 -5.03 6.56 -9.24
N TYR A 35 -5.97 5.64 -9.39
CA TYR A 35 -7.34 5.98 -9.74
C TYR A 35 -8.22 5.91 -8.49
N LYS A 36 -8.84 7.04 -8.14
CA LYS A 36 -9.60 7.15 -6.88
C LYS A 36 -10.92 6.39 -6.97
N GLN A 37 -11.13 5.53 -5.99
CA GLN A 37 -12.39 4.80 -5.81
C GLN A 37 -12.71 4.70 -4.33
N THR A 38 -13.91 4.21 -3.99
CA THR A 38 -14.34 4.14 -2.59
C THR A 38 -13.45 3.26 -1.73
N PHE A 39 -12.88 2.20 -2.30
CA PHE A 39 -12.06 1.25 -1.55
C PHE A 39 -10.62 1.73 -1.33
N ASN A 40 -10.13 2.69 -2.08
CA ASN A 40 -8.75 3.18 -1.95
C ASN A 40 -8.64 4.67 -1.58
N GLN A 41 -9.77 5.37 -1.42
CA GLN A 41 -9.75 6.81 -1.16
C GLN A 41 -9.08 7.17 0.18
N ASN A 42 -8.98 6.24 1.09
CA ASN A 42 -8.35 6.44 2.40
C ASN A 42 -6.86 6.05 2.42
N ILE A 43 -6.29 5.75 1.26
CA ILE A 43 -4.84 5.64 1.13
C ILE A 43 -4.31 7.08 0.96
N TYR A 44 -3.96 7.69 2.09
CA TYR A 44 -3.62 9.12 2.12
C TYR A 44 -2.33 9.44 1.35
N ALA A 45 -1.46 8.46 1.20
CA ALA A 45 -0.24 8.61 0.41
C ALA A 45 -0.48 8.55 -1.09
N ALA A 46 -1.67 8.17 -1.54
CA ALA A 46 -1.97 8.03 -2.96
C ALA A 46 -2.13 9.39 -3.62
N GLN A 47 -1.52 9.53 -4.78
CA GLN A 47 -1.74 10.65 -5.69
C GLN A 47 -2.77 10.18 -6.72
N PHE A 48 -3.97 10.72 -6.65
CA PHE A 48 -5.05 10.34 -7.55
C PHE A 48 -5.05 11.21 -8.80
N ASP A 49 -5.04 10.58 -9.96
CA ASP A 49 -5.15 11.26 -11.24
C ASP A 49 -5.86 10.33 -12.23
N SER A 50 -5.95 10.72 -13.50
CA SER A 50 -6.65 9.95 -14.52
C SER A 50 -5.70 9.19 -15.46
N SER A 51 -4.41 9.14 -15.13
CA SER A 51 -3.42 8.56 -16.04
C SER A 51 -3.50 7.02 -16.13
N LEU A 52 -3.94 6.35 -15.07
CA LEU A 52 -3.97 4.88 -14.95
C LEU A 52 -2.60 4.23 -15.16
N THR A 53 -1.53 5.00 -15.02
CA THR A 53 -0.15 4.51 -15.20
C THR A 53 0.29 3.63 -14.05
N GLY A 54 -0.18 3.93 -12.83
CA GLY A 54 0.21 3.20 -11.64
C GLY A 54 1.56 3.63 -11.08
N SER A 55 1.95 3.03 -9.97
CA SER A 55 3.20 3.36 -9.30
C SER A 55 4.13 2.15 -9.21
N ASN A 56 5.43 2.43 -9.11
CA ASN A 56 6.45 1.37 -9.02
C ASN A 56 6.33 0.59 -7.71
N VAL A 57 6.00 1.25 -6.60
CA VAL A 57 5.86 0.54 -5.33
C VAL A 57 4.68 -0.41 -5.33
N VAL A 58 3.57 -0.05 -5.99
CA VAL A 58 2.42 -0.95 -6.10
C VAL A 58 2.76 -2.13 -7.02
N LYS A 59 3.48 -1.89 -8.11
CA LYS A 59 3.94 -2.99 -8.97
C LYS A 59 4.83 -3.96 -8.20
N ALA A 60 5.75 -3.45 -7.38
CA ALA A 60 6.61 -4.30 -6.56
C ALA A 60 5.80 -5.10 -5.53
N LEU A 61 4.82 -4.47 -4.90
CA LEU A 61 3.92 -5.15 -3.97
C LEU A 61 3.11 -6.24 -4.69
N GLN A 62 2.57 -5.92 -5.86
CA GLN A 62 1.80 -6.89 -6.66
C GLN A 62 2.66 -8.10 -7.06
N ARG A 63 3.91 -7.86 -7.44
CA ARG A 63 4.85 -8.94 -7.74
C ARG A 63 5.08 -9.81 -6.51
N PHE A 64 5.28 -9.19 -5.35
CA PHE A 64 5.44 -9.90 -4.09
C PHE A 64 4.22 -10.77 -3.77
N LEU A 65 3.01 -10.25 -4.03
CA LEU A 65 1.76 -10.96 -3.78
C LEU A 65 1.42 -12.00 -4.86
N GLY A 66 2.14 -12.02 -5.98
CA GLY A 66 1.91 -12.96 -7.06
C GLY A 66 0.67 -12.66 -7.91
N ILE A 67 0.31 -11.40 -8.04
CA ILE A 67 -0.84 -10.95 -8.83
C ILE A 67 -0.41 -10.08 -10.01
N GLY A 68 -1.36 -9.70 -10.86
CA GLY A 68 -1.07 -8.83 -12.01
C GLY A 68 -0.48 -7.49 -11.60
N GLN A 69 0.50 -6.99 -12.36
CA GLN A 69 1.32 -5.83 -12.00
C GLN A 69 0.93 -4.61 -12.82
N ASP A 70 -0.25 -4.06 -12.58
CA ASP A 70 -0.70 -2.83 -13.24
C ASP A 70 -0.31 -1.55 -12.50
N GLY A 71 0.24 -1.68 -11.30
CA GLY A 71 0.66 -0.53 -10.49
C GLY A 71 -0.48 0.24 -9.85
N LEU A 72 -1.71 -0.26 -9.93
CA LEU A 72 -2.88 0.38 -9.37
C LEU A 72 -3.33 -0.33 -8.09
N PHE A 73 -3.61 0.46 -7.07
CA PHE A 73 -4.12 -0.07 -5.80
C PHE A 73 -5.63 -0.30 -5.91
N GLY A 74 -6.00 -1.30 -6.72
CA GLY A 74 -7.38 -1.70 -6.91
C GLY A 74 -7.86 -2.64 -5.82
N GLN A 75 -9.15 -3.01 -5.88
CA GLN A 75 -9.75 -3.87 -4.87
C GLN A 75 -9.07 -5.23 -4.80
N GLY A 76 -8.70 -5.80 -5.95
CA GLY A 76 -8.00 -7.09 -5.99
C GLY A 76 -6.64 -7.04 -5.31
N THR A 77 -5.89 -5.95 -5.49
CA THR A 77 -4.60 -5.76 -4.82
C THR A 77 -4.78 -5.63 -3.31
N ILE A 78 -5.79 -4.85 -2.88
CA ILE A 78 -6.08 -4.70 -1.45
C ILE A 78 -6.47 -6.04 -0.83
N LYS A 79 -7.34 -6.81 -1.47
CA LYS A 79 -7.72 -8.14 -0.98
C LYS A 79 -6.53 -9.08 -0.87
N ALA A 80 -5.66 -9.09 -1.88
CA ALA A 80 -4.47 -9.94 -1.87
C ALA A 80 -3.54 -9.55 -0.72
N LEU A 81 -3.35 -8.26 -0.48
CA LEU A 81 -2.56 -7.77 0.64
C LEU A 81 -3.19 -8.18 1.98
N GLN A 82 -4.49 -8.01 2.14
CA GLN A 82 -5.22 -8.39 3.35
C GLN A 82 -5.10 -9.89 3.63
N LYS A 83 -5.21 -10.71 2.59
CA LYS A 83 -5.03 -12.16 2.70
C LYS A 83 -3.60 -12.48 3.18
N HIS A 84 -2.61 -11.85 2.60
CA HIS A 84 -1.21 -12.04 2.99
C HIS A 84 -0.98 -11.65 4.45
N LEU A 85 -1.60 -10.56 4.90
CA LEU A 85 -1.47 -10.05 6.26
C LEU A 85 -2.32 -10.84 7.28
N GLY A 86 -3.22 -11.70 6.81
CA GLY A 86 -4.08 -12.47 7.70
C GLY A 86 -5.20 -11.64 8.33
N THR A 87 -5.60 -10.55 7.67
CA THR A 87 -6.67 -9.66 8.15
C THR A 87 -7.95 -9.86 7.36
N THR A 88 -9.04 -9.18 7.75
CA THR A 88 -10.30 -9.24 7.04
C THR A 88 -10.11 -8.84 5.57
N GLN A 89 -10.63 -9.67 4.65
CA GLN A 89 -10.43 -9.51 3.22
C GLN A 89 -11.64 -8.84 2.57
N ASP A 90 -11.91 -7.61 2.96
CA ASP A 90 -13.03 -6.84 2.41
C ASP A 90 -12.65 -6.02 1.16
N GLY A 91 -11.37 -5.98 0.82
CA GLY A 91 -10.88 -5.25 -0.36
C GLY A 91 -10.95 -3.74 -0.22
N THR A 92 -11.06 -3.22 1.00
CA THR A 92 -11.20 -1.79 1.27
C THR A 92 -10.19 -1.36 2.32
N ILE A 93 -9.56 -0.22 2.12
CA ILE A 93 -8.74 0.46 3.14
C ILE A 93 -9.63 1.50 3.81
N SER A 94 -9.97 1.28 5.06
CA SER A 94 -10.75 2.24 5.85
C SER A 94 -9.85 3.35 6.40
N PRO A 95 -10.42 4.46 6.91
CA PRO A 95 -9.61 5.56 7.45
C PRO A 95 -8.62 5.13 8.53
N VAL A 96 -9.03 4.17 9.36
CA VAL A 96 -8.15 3.47 10.32
C VAL A 96 -8.35 1.99 10.07
N SER A 97 -7.33 1.32 9.55
CA SER A 97 -7.46 -0.04 9.01
C SER A 97 -6.61 -1.01 9.80
N ASP A 98 -7.20 -2.14 10.20
CA ASP A 98 -6.46 -3.23 10.84
C ASP A 98 -5.43 -3.83 9.88
N SER A 99 -5.74 -3.87 8.57
CA SER A 99 -4.79 -4.33 7.56
C SER A 99 -3.57 -3.42 7.52
N VAL A 100 -3.78 -2.11 7.58
CA VAL A 100 -2.67 -1.14 7.58
C VAL A 100 -1.86 -1.25 8.87
N ARG A 101 -2.52 -1.46 10.01
CA ARG A 101 -1.79 -1.68 11.27
C ARG A 101 -0.87 -2.90 11.16
N GLU A 102 -1.36 -3.99 10.62
CA GLU A 102 -0.53 -5.19 10.46
C GLU A 102 0.60 -4.95 9.47
N LEU A 103 0.32 -4.24 8.38
CA LEU A 103 1.35 -3.84 7.43
C LEU A 103 2.45 -3.02 8.13
N GLN A 104 2.05 -2.05 8.94
CA GLN A 104 2.99 -1.20 9.67
C GLN A 104 3.84 -2.00 10.66
N ARG A 105 3.23 -2.95 11.40
CA ARG A 105 3.98 -3.83 12.31
C ARG A 105 5.02 -4.64 11.54
N ARG A 106 4.65 -5.21 10.40
CA ARG A 106 5.56 -6.03 9.61
C ARG A 106 6.68 -5.21 8.98
N LEU A 107 6.38 -4.00 8.51
CA LEU A 107 7.42 -3.10 7.99
C LEU A 107 8.40 -2.70 9.10
N ASN A 108 7.92 -2.45 10.32
CA ASN A 108 8.78 -2.15 11.45
C ASN A 108 9.70 -3.34 11.79
N ALA A 109 9.23 -4.55 11.60
CA ALA A 109 10.01 -5.76 11.79
C ALA A 109 10.85 -6.13 10.56
N ASN A 110 10.72 -5.38 9.47
CA ASN A 110 11.36 -5.65 8.18
C ASN A 110 11.03 -7.06 7.65
N LYS A 111 9.77 -7.47 7.82
CA LYS A 111 9.30 -8.81 7.43
C LYS A 111 7.88 -8.71 6.86
N LEU A 112 7.75 -8.29 5.62
CA LEU A 112 6.47 -8.33 4.95
C LEU A 112 6.17 -9.73 4.41
#